data_32cad708a6330d36cf3b207020d1d880
#
_entry.id   32cad708a6330d36cf3b207020d1d880
#
_cell.length_a   1.000
_cell.length_b   1.000
_cell.length_c   1.000
_cell.angle_alpha   90.00
_cell.angle_beta   90.00
_cell.angle_gamma   90.00
#
_symmetry.space_group_name_H-M   'P 1'
#
loop_
_entity.id
_entity.type
_entity.pdbx_description
1 polymer ?
#
loop_
_entity_poly.entity_id
_entity_poly.type
_entity_poly.pdbx_seq_one_letter_code
_entity_poly.pdbx_strand_id
1 'polypeptide(L)'
;MVSERSLLDLNIPRRQTLRQLRRLKIKSTFYTLSKRFKEEESYNKVRLMYQDEAGFVRISKMSSCWAPKGSRPSIHSHYMREYRYCYGAINAHTVDSFFLIAGGCNTEWTNAFLRQVSQAYPDDYILLVMDNAIWHKSSTLEIPNNIELTFIPPYTPEMNPIEQVWKEIRKRGFKNKAFQTLEAVIDKLQEVILGLEKNVLKSTVSRQWTRLLFENN
;
A
#
# COMPACT_ATOMS: atom_id res chain seq x y z
N MET A 1 15.88 20.29 -14.06
CA MET A 1 15.84 18.79 -14.13
C MET A 1 17.21 18.27 -13.68
N VAL A 2 17.26 17.56 -12.55
CA VAL A 2 18.50 16.90 -12.11
C VAL A 2 18.69 15.68 -12.99
N SER A 3 19.79 15.63 -13.78
CA SER A 3 20.06 14.52 -14.68
C SER A 3 20.56 13.29 -13.89
N GLU A 4 20.31 12.10 -14.42
CA GLU A 4 20.81 10.85 -13.83
C GLU A 4 22.35 10.87 -13.62
N ARG A 5 23.08 11.55 -14.52
CA ARG A 5 24.54 11.76 -14.41
C ARG A 5 24.93 12.59 -13.18
N SER A 6 24.19 13.66 -12.85
CA SER A 6 24.55 14.53 -11.72
C SER A 6 24.41 13.87 -10.34
N LEU A 7 23.55 12.84 -10.23
CA LEU A 7 23.40 12.05 -9.00
C LEU A 7 24.45 10.94 -8.85
N LEU A 8 24.97 10.42 -9.97
CA LEU A 8 26.05 9.42 -9.96
C LEU A 8 27.40 10.02 -9.52
N ASP A 9 27.62 11.32 -9.77
CA ASP A 9 28.84 12.02 -9.38
C ASP A 9 28.91 12.31 -7.86
N LEU A 10 27.83 12.10 -7.10
CA LEU A 10 27.77 12.36 -5.66
C LEU A 10 28.19 11.17 -4.78
N ASN A 11 28.78 10.12 -5.35
CA ASN A 11 29.20 8.90 -4.63
C ASN A 11 28.05 8.26 -3.81
N ILE A 12 26.80 8.46 -4.24
CA ILE A 12 25.60 7.91 -3.60
C ILE A 12 25.44 6.45 -4.04
N PRO A 13 25.17 5.51 -3.13
CA PRO A 13 24.90 4.13 -3.50
C PRO A 13 23.79 4.03 -4.57
N ARG A 14 24.02 3.27 -5.64
CA ARG A 14 23.11 3.12 -6.79
C ARG A 14 21.64 2.91 -6.40
N ARG A 15 21.39 2.17 -5.32
CA ARG A 15 20.06 1.93 -4.78
C ARG A 15 19.39 3.19 -4.24
N GLN A 16 20.16 4.08 -3.59
CA GLN A 16 19.64 5.38 -3.09
C GLN A 16 19.34 6.33 -4.24
N THR A 17 20.21 6.37 -5.24
CA THR A 17 20.01 7.16 -6.47
C THR A 17 18.73 6.75 -7.19
N LEU A 18 18.49 5.44 -7.39
CA LEU A 18 17.26 4.93 -8.01
C LEU A 18 15.98 5.30 -7.22
N ARG A 19 16.04 5.29 -5.89
CA ARG A 19 14.91 5.72 -5.05
C ARG A 19 14.63 7.21 -5.21
N GLN A 20 15.67 8.03 -5.20
CA GLN A 20 15.53 9.49 -5.39
C GLN A 20 14.95 9.81 -6.76
N LEU A 21 15.48 9.23 -7.83
CA LEU A 21 14.98 9.41 -9.19
C LEU A 21 13.51 8.99 -9.32
N ARG A 22 13.12 7.87 -8.71
CA ARG A 22 11.74 7.40 -8.75
C ARG A 22 10.79 8.33 -7.96
N ARG A 23 11.22 8.83 -6.79
CA ARG A 23 10.44 9.82 -6.03
C ARG A 23 10.23 11.09 -6.83
N LEU A 24 11.29 11.60 -7.48
CA LEU A 24 11.21 12.76 -8.36
C LEU A 24 10.26 12.51 -9.53
N LYS A 25 10.29 11.31 -10.14
CA LYS A 25 9.37 10.94 -11.21
C LYS A 25 7.91 10.92 -10.72
N ILE A 26 7.63 10.30 -9.58
CA ILE A 26 6.28 10.28 -8.99
C ILE A 26 5.81 11.71 -8.72
N LYS A 27 6.65 12.55 -8.10
CA LYS A 27 6.35 13.96 -7.84
C LYS A 27 6.06 14.71 -9.14
N SER A 28 6.93 14.61 -10.13
CA SER A 28 6.76 15.27 -11.44
C SER A 28 5.47 14.83 -12.13
N THR A 29 5.18 13.54 -12.21
CA THR A 29 3.94 13.02 -12.79
C THR A 29 2.72 13.56 -12.07
N PHE A 30 2.70 13.51 -10.73
CA PHE A 30 1.61 14.02 -9.91
C PHE A 30 1.32 15.51 -10.19
N TYR A 31 2.35 16.37 -10.23
CA TYR A 31 2.17 17.80 -10.51
C TYR A 31 1.73 18.07 -11.94
N THR A 32 2.29 17.35 -12.91
CA THR A 32 1.89 17.47 -14.34
C THR A 32 0.41 17.12 -14.52
N LEU A 33 -0.04 16.02 -13.94
CA LEU A 33 -1.44 15.61 -13.99
C LEU A 33 -2.34 16.61 -13.25
N SER A 34 -1.93 17.05 -12.07
CA SER A 34 -2.71 18.03 -11.28
C SER A 34 -2.90 19.34 -12.02
N LYS A 35 -1.86 19.82 -12.74
CA LYS A 35 -1.95 21.02 -13.57
C LYS A 35 -2.88 20.80 -14.76
N ARG A 36 -2.66 19.71 -15.51
CA ARG A 36 -3.44 19.37 -16.70
C ARG A 36 -4.94 19.28 -16.39
N PHE A 37 -5.33 18.48 -15.40
CA PHE A 37 -6.75 18.29 -15.08
C PHE A 37 -7.41 19.49 -14.44
N LYS A 38 -6.64 20.38 -13.78
CA LYS A 38 -7.14 21.66 -13.34
C LYS A 38 -7.45 22.60 -14.53
N GLU A 39 -6.63 22.55 -15.57
CA GLU A 39 -6.84 23.34 -16.80
C GLU A 39 -7.99 22.77 -17.66
N GLU A 40 -8.15 21.45 -17.69
CA GLU A 40 -9.19 20.76 -18.47
C GLU A 40 -10.54 20.68 -17.75
N GLU A 41 -10.60 20.98 -16.44
CA GLU A 41 -11.77 20.85 -15.54
C GLU A 41 -12.42 19.45 -15.60
N SER A 42 -11.63 18.41 -15.98
CA SER A 42 -12.13 17.06 -16.24
C SER A 42 -12.23 16.20 -15.00
N TYR A 43 -11.47 16.53 -13.94
CA TYR A 43 -11.49 15.87 -12.63
C TYR A 43 -11.35 16.88 -11.50
N ASN A 44 -11.97 16.59 -10.34
CA ASN A 44 -11.90 17.47 -9.17
C ASN A 44 -10.47 17.63 -8.65
N LYS A 45 -9.70 16.54 -8.61
CA LYS A 45 -8.29 16.52 -8.17
C LYS A 45 -7.56 15.26 -8.61
N VAL A 46 -6.25 15.29 -8.53
CA VAL A 46 -5.40 14.10 -8.61
C VAL A 46 -5.16 13.52 -7.22
N ARG A 47 -5.46 12.24 -7.04
CA ARG A 47 -5.13 11.46 -5.85
C ARG A 47 -3.85 10.67 -6.06
N LEU A 48 -2.84 10.90 -5.24
CA LEU A 48 -1.66 10.04 -5.20
C LEU A 48 -1.89 8.94 -4.16
N MET A 49 -2.10 7.70 -4.60
CA MET A 49 -2.32 6.56 -3.72
C MET A 49 -1.23 5.51 -3.88
N TYR A 50 -0.87 4.88 -2.79
CA TYR A 50 0.10 3.78 -2.73
C TYR A 50 -0.64 2.48 -2.49
N GLN A 51 -0.44 1.53 -3.39
CA GLN A 51 -1.12 0.23 -3.38
C GLN A 51 -0.15 -0.90 -3.07
N ASP A 52 -0.66 -1.95 -2.42
CA ASP A 52 0.01 -3.22 -2.18
C ASP A 52 -0.99 -4.29 -1.75
N GLU A 53 -0.55 -5.56 -1.73
CA GLU A 53 -1.32 -6.69 -1.24
C GLU A 53 -0.66 -7.32 -0.02
N ALA A 54 -1.48 -7.72 0.94
CA ALA A 54 -1.02 -8.45 2.11
C ALA A 54 -1.80 -9.73 2.35
N GLY A 55 -1.09 -10.82 2.55
CA GLY A 55 -1.68 -12.10 2.97
C GLY A 55 -1.89 -12.14 4.48
N PHE A 56 -3.09 -12.61 4.88
CA PHE A 56 -3.47 -12.87 6.26
C PHE A 56 -3.84 -14.34 6.40
N VAL A 57 -3.26 -14.98 7.40
CA VAL A 57 -3.30 -16.43 7.59
C VAL A 57 -4.08 -16.80 8.83
N ARG A 58 -4.63 -18.02 8.86
CA ARG A 58 -5.30 -18.58 10.05
C ARG A 58 -4.35 -18.74 11.24
N ILE A 59 -3.04 -18.89 10.97
CA ILE A 59 -2.00 -18.99 12.01
C ILE A 59 -1.01 -17.87 11.82
N SER A 60 -0.97 -16.93 12.76
CA SER A 60 0.01 -15.85 12.73
C SER A 60 1.42 -16.39 13.05
N LYS A 61 2.43 -15.72 12.52
CA LYS A 61 3.81 -15.93 13.00
C LYS A 61 3.87 -15.60 14.47
N MET A 62 4.47 -16.50 15.25
CA MET A 62 4.77 -16.24 16.65
C MET A 62 5.68 -15.02 16.77
N SER A 63 5.36 -14.14 17.68
CA SER A 63 6.16 -12.95 18.00
C SER A 63 6.38 -12.88 19.50
N SER A 64 7.39 -12.11 19.92
CA SER A 64 7.67 -11.90 21.34
C SER A 64 6.45 -11.36 22.08
N CYS A 65 6.20 -11.89 23.26
CA CYS A 65 5.23 -11.38 24.22
C CYS A 65 5.87 -11.24 25.60
N TRP A 66 5.32 -10.34 26.41
CA TRP A 66 5.71 -10.24 27.82
C TRP A 66 5.09 -11.41 28.59
N ALA A 67 5.92 -12.05 29.43
CA ALA A 67 5.51 -13.16 30.28
C ALA A 67 6.32 -13.15 31.58
N PRO A 68 5.84 -13.72 32.68
CA PRO A 68 6.61 -13.87 33.87
C PRO A 68 7.95 -14.58 33.60
N LYS A 69 9.01 -14.17 34.32
CA LYS A 69 10.33 -14.80 34.22
C LYS A 69 10.23 -16.31 34.49
N GLY A 70 10.76 -17.11 33.54
CA GLY A 70 10.72 -18.59 33.65
C GLY A 70 9.48 -19.25 33.05
N SER A 71 8.46 -18.47 32.62
CA SER A 71 7.30 -19.01 31.90
C SER A 71 7.58 -19.11 30.41
N ARG A 72 6.97 -20.12 29.74
CA ARG A 72 6.94 -20.27 28.26
C ARG A 72 5.49 -20.20 27.81
N PRO A 73 5.02 -19.03 27.36
CA PRO A 73 3.67 -18.91 26.82
C PRO A 73 3.47 -19.87 25.64
N SER A 74 2.39 -20.64 25.66
CA SER A 74 1.99 -21.50 24.57
C SER A 74 0.86 -20.86 23.75
N ILE A 75 0.91 -21.01 22.44
CA ILE A 75 -0.13 -20.57 21.53
C ILE A 75 -0.69 -21.81 20.86
N HIS A 76 -2.01 -21.98 20.90
CA HIS A 76 -2.66 -23.04 20.14
C HIS A 76 -2.38 -22.85 18.66
N SER A 77 -1.90 -23.90 18.02
CA SER A 77 -1.57 -23.90 16.60
C SER A 77 -2.25 -25.07 15.91
N HIS A 78 -2.56 -24.93 14.65
CA HIS A 78 -3.04 -26.00 13.78
C HIS A 78 -2.28 -25.97 12.44
N TYR A 79 -2.30 -27.07 11.69
CA TYR A 79 -1.49 -27.20 10.47
C TYR A 79 -2.12 -26.60 9.20
N MET A 80 -3.35 -26.09 9.26
CA MET A 80 -4.06 -25.58 8.07
C MET A 80 -3.55 -24.19 7.70
N ARG A 81 -2.88 -24.10 6.55
CA ARG A 81 -2.34 -22.86 5.99
C ARG A 81 -3.30 -22.30 4.94
N GLU A 82 -4.36 -21.67 5.38
CA GLU A 82 -5.29 -20.94 4.53
C GLU A 82 -5.04 -19.44 4.63
N TYR A 83 -5.26 -18.75 3.51
CA TYR A 83 -4.96 -17.33 3.38
C TYR A 83 -6.20 -16.57 2.93
N ARG A 84 -6.32 -15.32 3.38
CA ARG A 84 -7.05 -14.26 2.69
C ARG A 84 -6.08 -13.15 2.37
N TYR A 85 -6.29 -12.55 1.23
CA TYR A 85 -5.50 -11.39 0.79
C TYR A 85 -6.30 -10.12 1.04
N CYS A 86 -5.60 -9.05 1.33
CA CYS A 86 -6.16 -7.72 1.41
C CYS A 86 -5.39 -6.84 0.43
N TYR A 87 -6.08 -6.34 -0.57
CA TYR A 87 -5.61 -5.26 -1.42
C TYR A 87 -5.87 -3.96 -0.70
N GLY A 88 -4.93 -3.04 -0.70
CA GLY A 88 -5.12 -1.75 -0.08
C GLY A 88 -4.50 -0.64 -0.91
N ALA A 89 -5.11 0.51 -0.89
CA ALA A 89 -4.54 1.75 -1.39
C ALA A 89 -4.67 2.85 -0.34
N ILE A 90 -3.64 3.68 -0.17
CA ILE A 90 -3.64 4.77 0.80
C ILE A 90 -2.97 6.02 0.23
N ASN A 91 -3.59 7.17 0.43
CA ASN A 91 -2.96 8.46 0.25
C ASN A 91 -2.15 8.81 1.50
N ALA A 92 -0.84 8.93 1.37
CA ALA A 92 0.04 9.18 2.52
C ALA A 92 -0.10 10.60 3.11
N HIS A 93 -0.79 11.52 2.45
CA HIS A 93 -1.03 12.88 2.91
C HIS A 93 -2.41 13.05 3.54
N THR A 94 -3.48 12.68 2.82
CA THR A 94 -4.87 12.84 3.29
C THR A 94 -5.35 11.67 4.14
N VAL A 95 -4.63 10.54 4.11
CA VAL A 95 -4.96 9.23 4.70
C VAL A 95 -6.26 8.61 4.20
N ASP A 96 -6.79 9.13 3.07
CA ASP A 96 -7.86 8.45 2.37
C ASP A 96 -7.37 7.07 1.97
N SER A 97 -8.17 6.05 2.22
CA SER A 97 -7.77 4.66 2.02
C SER A 97 -8.93 3.84 1.46
N PHE A 98 -8.57 2.82 0.71
CA PHE A 98 -9.50 1.83 0.19
C PHE A 98 -8.94 0.43 0.42
N PHE A 99 -9.78 -0.51 0.86
CA PHE A 99 -9.38 -1.89 1.12
C PHE A 99 -10.38 -2.87 0.50
N LEU A 100 -9.85 -3.94 -0.10
CA LEU A 100 -10.62 -5.06 -0.64
C LEU A 100 -10.07 -6.37 -0.07
N ILE A 101 -10.91 -7.17 0.59
CA ILE A 101 -10.57 -8.52 1.02
C ILE A 101 -10.85 -9.48 -0.13
N ALA A 102 -9.85 -10.25 -0.54
CA ALA A 102 -9.85 -11.09 -1.73
C ALA A 102 -9.48 -12.54 -1.42
N GLY A 103 -9.96 -13.45 -2.26
CA GLY A 103 -9.65 -14.87 -2.17
C GLY A 103 -8.28 -15.25 -2.70
N GLY A 104 -7.64 -14.37 -3.49
CA GLY A 104 -6.35 -14.62 -4.13
C GLY A 104 -5.58 -13.35 -4.45
N CYS A 105 -4.36 -13.55 -4.95
CA CYS A 105 -3.49 -12.48 -5.41
C CYS A 105 -3.13 -12.78 -6.87
N ASN A 106 -3.90 -12.24 -7.81
CA ASN A 106 -3.79 -12.47 -9.24
C ASN A 106 -4.39 -11.29 -10.04
N THR A 107 -4.29 -11.33 -11.37
CA THR A 107 -4.79 -10.27 -12.25
C THR A 107 -6.30 -10.04 -12.13
N GLU A 108 -7.10 -11.09 -11.93
CA GLU A 108 -8.56 -10.98 -11.79
C GLU A 108 -8.93 -10.15 -10.55
N TRP A 109 -8.32 -10.45 -9.41
CA TRP A 109 -8.53 -9.68 -8.18
C TRP A 109 -7.95 -8.28 -8.27
N THR A 110 -6.85 -8.08 -9.01
CA THR A 110 -6.31 -6.75 -9.29
C THR A 110 -7.28 -5.94 -10.13
N ASN A 111 -7.89 -6.51 -11.18
CA ASN A 111 -8.92 -5.85 -11.98
C ASN A 111 -10.15 -5.48 -11.14
N ALA A 112 -10.62 -6.39 -10.28
CA ALA A 112 -11.72 -6.12 -9.36
C ALA A 112 -11.38 -4.96 -8.41
N PHE A 113 -10.16 -4.93 -7.87
CA PHE A 113 -9.67 -3.86 -7.01
C PHE A 113 -9.62 -2.51 -7.74
N LEU A 114 -9.00 -2.45 -8.92
CA LEU A 114 -8.90 -1.22 -9.71
C LEU A 114 -10.29 -0.66 -10.06
N ARG A 115 -11.23 -1.52 -10.46
CA ARG A 115 -12.60 -1.12 -10.75
C ARG A 115 -13.30 -0.52 -9.55
N GLN A 116 -13.17 -1.14 -8.37
CA GLN A 116 -13.79 -0.65 -7.14
C GLN A 116 -13.15 0.64 -6.63
N VAL A 117 -11.83 0.79 -6.75
CA VAL A 117 -11.13 2.05 -6.42
C VAL A 117 -11.60 3.17 -7.35
N SER A 118 -11.72 2.92 -8.65
CA SER A 118 -12.26 3.86 -9.63
C SER A 118 -13.67 4.32 -9.24
N GLN A 119 -14.55 3.37 -8.89
CA GLN A 119 -15.93 3.65 -8.46
C GLN A 119 -16.02 4.39 -7.12
N ALA A 120 -15.08 4.17 -6.21
CA ALA A 120 -15.03 4.87 -4.92
C ALA A 120 -14.61 6.34 -5.05
N TYR A 121 -13.94 6.70 -6.14
CA TYR A 121 -13.47 8.05 -6.41
C TYR A 121 -13.75 8.46 -7.87
N PRO A 122 -15.03 8.51 -8.29
CA PRO A 122 -15.41 8.67 -9.69
C PRO A 122 -15.01 10.04 -10.26
N ASP A 123 -15.00 11.08 -9.43
CA ASP A 123 -14.71 12.45 -9.83
C ASP A 123 -13.23 12.83 -9.68
N ASP A 124 -12.39 11.92 -9.23
CA ASP A 124 -10.96 12.16 -9.04
C ASP A 124 -10.11 11.32 -10.01
N TYR A 125 -8.99 11.85 -10.45
CA TYR A 125 -7.98 11.08 -11.17
C TYR A 125 -6.97 10.48 -10.20
N ILE A 126 -6.70 9.19 -10.32
CA ILE A 126 -5.90 8.43 -9.36
C ILE A 126 -4.55 8.08 -9.98
N LEU A 127 -3.47 8.65 -9.46
CA LEU A 127 -2.12 8.16 -9.72
C LEU A 127 -1.81 7.07 -8.70
N LEU A 128 -1.89 5.80 -9.12
CA LEU A 128 -1.70 4.64 -8.27
C LEU A 128 -0.26 4.14 -8.35
N VAL A 129 0.45 4.22 -7.24
CA VAL A 129 1.84 3.75 -7.10
C VAL A 129 1.83 2.31 -6.61
N MET A 130 2.37 1.40 -7.41
CA MET A 130 2.38 -0.05 -7.14
C MET A 130 3.80 -0.61 -7.13
N ASP A 131 3.96 -1.82 -6.67
CA ASP A 131 5.17 -2.60 -6.90
C ASP A 131 5.22 -3.18 -8.33
N ASN A 132 6.30 -3.88 -8.65
CA ASN A 132 6.51 -4.50 -9.97
C ASN A 132 6.07 -5.97 -10.03
N ALA A 133 5.01 -6.38 -9.33
CA ALA A 133 4.52 -7.74 -9.41
C ALA A 133 4.11 -8.13 -10.84
N ILE A 134 4.22 -9.42 -11.15
CA ILE A 134 3.99 -9.93 -12.52
C ILE A 134 2.56 -9.67 -12.97
N TRP A 135 1.57 -9.87 -12.09
CA TRP A 135 0.15 -9.65 -12.39
C TRP A 135 -0.22 -8.19 -12.62
N HIS A 136 0.61 -7.23 -12.16
CA HIS A 136 0.46 -5.80 -12.45
C HIS A 136 0.89 -5.43 -13.88
N LYS A 137 1.48 -6.36 -14.62
CA LYS A 137 1.95 -6.17 -16.00
C LYS A 137 1.30 -7.15 -16.99
N SER A 138 0.25 -7.82 -16.55
CA SER A 138 -0.50 -8.73 -17.40
C SER A 138 -1.15 -7.99 -18.57
N SER A 139 -1.19 -8.63 -19.74
CA SER A 139 -1.93 -8.12 -20.92
C SER A 139 -3.45 -8.10 -20.71
N THR A 140 -3.95 -8.80 -19.68
CA THR A 140 -5.36 -8.84 -19.30
C THR A 140 -5.68 -7.87 -18.15
N LEU A 141 -4.75 -6.96 -17.81
CA LEU A 141 -5.01 -5.92 -16.82
C LEU A 141 -5.92 -4.84 -17.39
N GLU A 142 -7.05 -4.62 -16.73
CA GLU A 142 -8.05 -3.62 -17.09
C GLU A 142 -7.85 -2.36 -16.23
N ILE A 143 -7.34 -1.30 -16.84
CA ILE A 143 -7.09 -0.04 -16.12
C ILE A 143 -8.24 0.92 -16.42
N PRO A 144 -9.03 1.35 -15.39
CA PRO A 144 -10.08 2.37 -15.55
C PRO A 144 -9.51 3.71 -16.05
N ASN A 145 -10.35 4.48 -16.77
CA ASN A 145 -9.94 5.73 -17.41
C ASN A 145 -9.43 6.81 -16.43
N ASN A 146 -9.90 6.77 -15.19
CA ASN A 146 -9.48 7.70 -14.13
C ASN A 146 -8.33 7.17 -13.28
N ILE A 147 -7.63 6.11 -13.71
CA ILE A 147 -6.47 5.56 -13.02
C ILE A 147 -5.26 5.53 -13.93
N GLU A 148 -4.13 6.04 -13.44
CA GLU A 148 -2.81 5.85 -14.04
C GLU A 148 -1.91 5.07 -13.08
N LEU A 149 -1.23 4.05 -13.62
CA LEU A 149 -0.32 3.23 -12.83
C LEU A 149 1.12 3.75 -12.94
N THR A 150 1.80 3.83 -11.81
CA THR A 150 3.25 4.05 -11.75
C THR A 150 3.88 3.07 -10.77
N PHE A 151 5.15 2.70 -10.99
CA PHE A 151 5.76 1.62 -10.25
C PHE A 151 6.97 2.09 -9.44
N ILE A 152 7.10 1.60 -8.21
CA ILE A 152 8.32 1.76 -7.40
C ILE A 152 9.42 0.82 -7.92
N PRO A 153 10.71 1.12 -7.63
CA PRO A 153 11.80 0.20 -7.99
C PRO A 153 11.63 -1.16 -7.31
N PRO A 154 12.08 -2.25 -7.95
CA PRO A 154 12.09 -3.57 -7.32
C PRO A 154 12.84 -3.57 -5.98
N TYR A 155 12.39 -4.40 -5.03
CA TYR A 155 13.03 -4.60 -3.72
C TYR A 155 13.16 -3.31 -2.88
N THR A 156 12.18 -2.40 -2.98
CA THR A 156 12.14 -1.15 -2.19
C THR A 156 10.84 -0.99 -1.40
N PRO A 157 10.44 -1.95 -0.56
CA PRO A 157 9.17 -1.88 0.19
C PRO A 157 9.10 -0.65 1.10
N GLU A 158 10.25 -0.11 1.54
CA GLU A 158 10.32 1.14 2.31
C GLU A 158 9.83 2.38 1.54
N MET A 159 9.67 2.28 0.22
CA MET A 159 9.06 3.31 -0.62
C MET A 159 7.53 3.18 -0.70
N ASN A 160 6.94 2.12 -0.14
CA ASN A 160 5.50 1.94 -0.10
C ASN A 160 4.97 2.17 1.33
N PRO A 161 4.28 3.31 1.59
CA PRO A 161 3.77 3.63 2.92
C PRO A 161 2.75 2.62 3.43
N ILE A 162 2.00 1.95 2.57
CA ILE A 162 0.97 0.98 2.96
C ILE A 162 1.54 -0.24 3.68
N GLU A 163 2.81 -0.56 3.46
CA GLU A 163 3.52 -1.60 4.20
C GLU A 163 3.48 -1.38 5.73
N GLN A 164 3.43 -0.13 6.17
CA GLN A 164 3.29 0.20 7.57
C GLN A 164 1.86 -0.02 8.07
N VAL A 165 0.86 0.17 7.20
CA VAL A 165 -0.54 -0.14 7.51
C VAL A 165 -0.70 -1.64 7.73
N TRP A 166 -0.09 -2.48 6.88
CA TRP A 166 -0.08 -3.93 7.08
C TRP A 166 0.53 -4.35 8.42
N LYS A 167 1.61 -3.69 8.84
CA LYS A 167 2.21 -3.94 10.16
C LYS A 167 1.26 -3.57 11.29
N GLU A 168 0.57 -2.44 11.19
CA GLU A 168 -0.38 -2.00 12.21
C GLU A 168 -1.61 -2.93 12.27
N ILE A 169 -2.15 -3.35 11.13
CA ILE A 169 -3.25 -4.33 11.07
C ILE A 169 -2.82 -5.65 11.73
N ARG A 170 -1.64 -6.17 11.39
CA ARG A 170 -1.12 -7.41 11.99
C ARG A 170 -0.93 -7.28 13.49
N LYS A 171 -0.41 -6.15 13.96
CA LYS A 171 -0.21 -5.86 15.39
C LYS A 171 -1.52 -5.85 16.16
N ARG A 172 -2.58 -5.22 15.62
CA ARG A 172 -3.89 -5.09 16.28
C ARG A 172 -4.69 -6.38 16.27
N GLY A 173 -4.73 -7.07 15.13
CA GLY A 173 -5.67 -8.18 14.94
C GLY A 173 -5.06 -9.56 14.90
N PHE A 174 -3.76 -9.70 14.59
CA PHE A 174 -3.18 -10.97 14.17
C PHE A 174 -1.97 -11.43 14.99
N LYS A 175 -1.44 -10.57 15.88
CA LYS A 175 -0.27 -10.93 16.69
C LYS A 175 -0.57 -12.08 17.64
N ASN A 176 0.19 -13.19 17.55
CA ASN A 176 0.08 -14.37 18.39
C ASN A 176 -1.34 -14.97 18.43
N LYS A 177 -2.06 -14.93 17.30
CA LYS A 177 -3.41 -15.49 17.19
C LYS A 177 -3.46 -16.65 16.22
N ALA A 178 -4.27 -17.64 16.54
CA ALA A 178 -4.73 -18.69 15.64
C ALA A 178 -6.24 -18.60 15.49
N PHE A 179 -6.74 -18.70 14.27
CA PHE A 179 -8.16 -18.59 13.94
C PHE A 179 -8.70 -19.97 13.58
N GLN A 180 -9.87 -20.32 14.12
CA GLN A 180 -10.51 -21.64 13.91
C GLN A 180 -10.98 -21.80 12.46
N THR A 181 -11.43 -20.72 11.83
CA THR A 181 -11.94 -20.71 10.45
C THR A 181 -11.33 -19.57 9.65
N LEU A 182 -11.50 -19.64 8.35
CA LEU A 182 -11.07 -18.57 7.43
C LEU A 182 -12.01 -17.35 7.51
N GLU A 183 -13.28 -17.57 7.82
CA GLU A 183 -14.27 -16.54 8.09
C GLU A 183 -13.85 -15.68 9.29
N ALA A 184 -13.36 -16.31 10.37
CA ALA A 184 -12.84 -15.60 11.53
C ALA A 184 -11.62 -14.72 11.20
N VAL A 185 -10.83 -15.07 10.17
CA VAL A 185 -9.75 -14.20 9.63
C VAL A 185 -10.36 -12.99 8.93
N ILE A 186 -11.40 -13.20 8.11
CA ILE A 186 -12.09 -12.13 7.38
C ILE A 186 -12.73 -11.16 8.35
N ASP A 187 -13.50 -11.67 9.33
CA ASP A 187 -14.18 -10.86 10.34
C ASP A 187 -13.19 -10.01 11.14
N LYS A 188 -12.07 -10.63 11.57
CA LYS A 188 -11.02 -9.91 12.28
C LYS A 188 -10.35 -8.86 11.40
N LEU A 189 -10.15 -9.15 10.12
CA LEU A 189 -9.55 -8.20 9.19
C LEU A 189 -10.48 -7.00 8.98
N GLN A 190 -11.77 -7.23 8.78
CA GLN A 190 -12.79 -6.18 8.68
C GLN A 190 -12.86 -5.33 9.94
N GLU A 191 -12.95 -5.97 11.11
CA GLU A 191 -12.98 -5.27 12.41
C GLU A 191 -11.78 -4.33 12.57
N VAL A 192 -10.57 -4.84 12.26
CA VAL A 192 -9.34 -4.04 12.42
C VAL A 192 -9.29 -2.90 11.41
N ILE A 193 -9.66 -3.14 10.14
CA ILE A 193 -9.66 -2.11 9.09
C ILE A 193 -10.65 -0.99 9.43
N LEU A 194 -11.88 -1.35 9.83
CA LEU A 194 -12.90 -0.38 10.23
C LEU A 194 -12.52 0.41 11.50
N GLY A 195 -11.74 -0.21 12.39
CA GLY A 195 -11.20 0.42 13.59
C GLY A 195 -9.92 1.25 13.38
N LEU A 196 -9.41 1.40 12.13
CA LEU A 196 -8.27 2.25 11.83
C LEU A 196 -8.68 3.72 11.76
N GLU A 197 -8.48 4.43 12.85
CA GLU A 197 -8.72 5.87 12.90
C GLU A 197 -7.74 6.66 12.01
N LYS A 198 -8.19 7.79 11.47
CA LYS A 198 -7.37 8.65 10.57
C LYS A 198 -6.08 9.14 11.23
N ASN A 199 -6.11 9.46 12.53
CA ASN A 199 -4.93 9.87 13.30
C ASN A 199 -3.87 8.75 13.38
N VAL A 200 -4.31 7.51 13.55
CA VAL A 200 -3.44 6.33 13.55
C VAL A 200 -2.85 6.10 12.17
N LEU A 201 -3.67 6.11 11.12
CA LEU A 201 -3.19 6.01 9.75
C LEU A 201 -2.17 7.11 9.44
N LYS A 202 -2.45 8.36 9.82
CA LYS A 202 -1.56 9.50 9.60
C LYS A 202 -0.20 9.30 10.27
N SER A 203 -0.18 8.88 11.53
CA SER A 203 1.07 8.59 12.24
C SER A 203 1.84 7.41 11.66
N THR A 204 1.11 6.43 11.11
CA THR A 204 1.67 5.20 10.54
C THR A 204 2.34 5.44 9.18
N VAL A 205 1.69 6.20 8.28
CA VAL A 205 2.17 6.40 6.89
C VAL A 205 2.98 7.66 6.68
N SER A 206 2.92 8.65 7.60
CA SER A 206 3.62 9.91 7.46
C SER A 206 5.12 9.72 7.59
N ARG A 207 5.82 9.76 6.47
CA ARG A 207 7.28 9.72 6.38
C ARG A 207 7.79 11.07 5.87
N GLN A 208 9.01 11.44 6.23
CA GLN A 208 9.61 12.69 5.76
C GLN A 208 9.54 12.80 4.23
N TRP A 209 9.87 11.74 3.52
CA TRP A 209 9.87 11.75 2.05
C TRP A 209 8.45 11.81 1.44
N THR A 210 7.41 11.26 2.09
CA THR A 210 6.02 11.40 1.61
C THR A 210 5.51 12.83 1.79
N ARG A 211 5.92 13.53 2.84
CA ARG A 211 5.60 14.95 3.04
C ARG A 211 6.23 15.83 1.96
N LEU A 212 7.52 15.59 1.65
CA LEU A 212 8.26 16.34 0.62
C LEU A 212 7.66 16.19 -0.80
N LEU A 213 6.83 15.17 -1.06
CA LEU A 213 6.11 15.06 -2.33
C LEU A 213 5.05 16.16 -2.50
N PHE A 214 4.48 16.65 -1.41
CA PHE A 214 3.38 17.62 -1.41
C PHE A 214 3.82 19.04 -0.99
N GLU A 215 5.06 19.21 -0.52
CA GLU A 215 5.63 20.53 -0.25
C GLU A 215 6.00 21.19 -1.58
N ASN A 216 5.38 22.35 -1.85
CA ASN A 216 5.77 23.21 -2.95
C ASN A 216 7.13 23.83 -2.62
N ASN A 217 8.07 23.75 -3.55
CA ASN A 217 9.26 24.61 -3.54
C ASN A 217 8.86 25.99 -4.03
#